data_7d5d004290c54b155923e74bf3b1630d
#
_entry.id   7d5d004290c54b155923e74bf3b1630d
#
_cell.length_a   1.000
_cell.length_b   1.000
_cell.length_c   1.000
_cell.angle_alpha   90.00
_cell.angle_beta   90.00
_cell.angle_gamma   90.00
#
_symmetry.space_group_name_H-M   'P 1'
#
loop_
_entity.id
_entity.type
_entity.pdbx_description
1 polymer ?
#
loop_
_entity_poly.entity_id
_entity_poly.type
_entity_poly.pdbx_seq_one_letter_code
_entity_poly.pdbx_strand_id
1 'polypeptide(L)'
;MDDVAWENDLVAFRTYGPALQKSGERAFGYDVWTKYNTTEPVVEARYASELNPETKAKIAELKKTDPKAAQELYKSVSYHVDHGNGLDSYKVGPTLGGGTAALMPDGEIVYPYCYATQDILDNGPLRFTVKLVYNPLNIKGDSTVVETRVITLDAGSHLNKTVVVYDNLKETTPVVAGIVLHEPDGAVVADAANGYITYVDPTDNVNNNNGKIFVGAAFPATVKEAKSLLFPEKEKNELRGGADGHVLAISDYEPGSEYVYYWGAAWDKADIKTPEAWNAYMANYAQQVRNPLTVTIK
;
A
#
# COMPACT_ATOMS: atom_id res chain seq x y z
N MET A 1 -18.43 -5.37 -1.98
CA MET A 1 -17.59 -4.18 -1.85
C MET A 1 -16.84 -4.08 -3.17
N ASP A 2 -16.35 -2.92 -3.51
CA ASP A 2 -15.72 -2.63 -4.79
C ASP A 2 -14.21 -2.35 -4.65
N ASP A 3 -13.60 -2.87 -3.59
CA ASP A 3 -12.14 -2.85 -3.41
C ASP A 3 -11.47 -3.71 -4.46
N VAL A 4 -10.27 -3.33 -4.89
CA VAL A 4 -9.40 -4.17 -5.71
C VAL A 4 -8.31 -4.76 -4.83
N ALA A 5 -8.25 -6.09 -4.78
CA ALA A 5 -7.17 -6.82 -4.12
C ALA A 5 -6.46 -7.69 -5.16
N TRP A 6 -5.15 -7.80 -5.04
CA TRP A 6 -4.31 -8.62 -5.92
C TRP A 6 -3.14 -9.22 -5.16
N GLU A 7 -2.64 -10.33 -5.63
CA GLU A 7 -1.56 -11.04 -5.00
C GLU A 7 -0.70 -11.83 -5.99
N ASN A 8 0.51 -12.11 -5.59
CA ASN A 8 1.36 -13.10 -6.25
C ASN A 8 1.81 -14.17 -5.24
N ASP A 9 2.86 -14.89 -5.55
CA ASP A 9 3.44 -15.94 -4.69
C ASP A 9 4.13 -15.41 -3.42
N LEU A 10 4.40 -14.10 -3.29
CA LEU A 10 5.17 -13.52 -2.18
C LEU A 10 4.37 -12.60 -1.27
N VAL A 11 3.44 -11.81 -1.83
CA VAL A 11 2.77 -10.72 -1.14
C VAL A 11 1.39 -10.44 -1.73
N ALA A 12 0.52 -9.81 -0.95
CA ALA A 12 -0.77 -9.35 -1.44
C ALA A 12 -1.02 -7.88 -1.08
N PHE A 13 -1.86 -7.23 -1.85
CA PHE A 13 -2.18 -5.82 -1.73
C PHE A 13 -3.67 -5.58 -1.93
N ARG A 14 -4.14 -4.42 -1.43
CA ARG A 14 -5.48 -3.94 -1.64
C ARG A 14 -5.48 -2.43 -1.84
N THR A 15 -6.42 -1.94 -2.64
CA THR A 15 -6.81 -0.53 -2.68
C THR A 15 -8.32 -0.39 -2.50
N TYR A 16 -8.72 0.64 -1.78
CA TYR A 16 -10.09 0.79 -1.33
C TYR A 16 -10.97 1.47 -2.36
N GLY A 17 -12.15 0.90 -2.55
CA GLY A 17 -13.13 1.39 -3.50
C GLY A 17 -14.12 2.41 -2.93
N PRO A 18 -14.97 2.99 -3.79
CA PRO A 18 -15.98 3.98 -3.41
C PRO A 18 -16.96 3.50 -2.35
N ALA A 19 -17.32 2.22 -2.31
CA ALA A 19 -18.27 1.69 -1.33
C ALA A 19 -17.71 1.75 0.09
N LEU A 20 -16.43 1.40 0.29
CA LEU A 20 -15.79 1.49 1.60
C LEU A 20 -15.71 2.95 2.05
N GLN A 21 -15.28 3.85 1.17
CA GLN A 21 -15.20 5.27 1.46
C GLN A 21 -16.57 5.87 1.85
N LYS A 22 -17.66 5.42 1.20
CA LYS A 22 -19.03 5.83 1.54
C LYS A 22 -19.50 5.33 2.89
N SER A 23 -18.95 4.24 3.42
CA SER A 23 -19.27 3.74 4.76
C SER A 23 -18.74 4.62 5.89
N GLY A 24 -17.93 5.64 5.55
CA GLY A 24 -17.27 6.54 6.49
C GLY A 24 -15.85 6.09 6.86
N GLU A 25 -15.42 4.94 6.40
CA GLU A 25 -14.05 4.51 6.53
C GLU A 25 -13.15 5.34 5.59
N ARG A 26 -12.05 5.85 6.13
CA ARG A 26 -11.08 6.65 5.39
C ARG A 26 -9.77 5.89 5.29
N ALA A 27 -9.50 5.33 4.12
CA ALA A 27 -8.25 4.67 3.79
C ALA A 27 -7.88 5.09 2.37
N PHE A 28 -6.81 5.88 2.24
CA PHE A 28 -6.46 6.52 0.96
C PHE A 28 -5.30 5.82 0.25
N GLY A 29 -4.47 5.13 1.01
CA GLY A 29 -3.27 4.48 0.51
C GLY A 29 -3.47 3.02 0.16
N TYR A 30 -2.39 2.40 -0.29
CA TYR A 30 -2.34 0.96 -0.52
C TYR A 30 -2.23 0.21 0.80
N ASP A 31 -2.96 -0.89 0.86
CA ASP A 31 -2.93 -1.85 1.94
C ASP A 31 -1.99 -3.02 1.60
N VAL A 32 -1.40 -3.60 2.63
CA VAL A 32 -0.45 -4.70 2.53
C VAL A 32 -0.97 -5.89 3.32
N TRP A 33 -1.10 -7.02 2.64
CA TRP A 33 -1.38 -8.29 3.26
C TRP A 33 -0.12 -9.15 3.24
N THR A 34 0.25 -9.63 4.39
CA THR A 34 1.37 -10.58 4.52
C THR A 34 0.93 -11.98 4.13
N LYS A 35 1.83 -12.72 3.49
CA LYS A 35 1.61 -14.14 3.20
C LYS A 35 2.94 -14.89 3.24
N TYR A 36 2.87 -16.18 3.52
CA TYR A 36 3.99 -17.10 3.28
C TYR A 36 4.14 -17.32 1.77
N ASN A 37 5.35 -17.61 1.33
CA ASN A 37 5.62 -17.89 -0.08
C ASN A 37 4.77 -19.06 -0.56
N THR A 38 3.77 -18.80 -1.38
CA THR A 38 2.84 -19.80 -1.89
C THR A 38 2.12 -19.27 -3.14
N THR A 39 1.89 -20.14 -4.09
CA THR A 39 1.06 -19.84 -5.27
C THR A 39 -0.45 -19.92 -4.97
N GLU A 40 -0.82 -20.43 -3.79
CA GLU A 40 -2.23 -20.50 -3.39
C GLU A 40 -2.76 -19.11 -3.05
N PRO A 41 -3.95 -18.73 -3.54
CA PRO A 41 -4.59 -17.46 -3.18
C PRO A 41 -4.91 -17.40 -1.69
N VAL A 42 -4.52 -16.29 -1.05
CA VAL A 42 -4.76 -16.05 0.38
C VAL A 42 -5.92 -15.09 0.59
N VAL A 43 -5.95 -13.97 -0.12
CA VAL A 43 -6.93 -12.89 0.08
C VAL A 43 -8.35 -13.37 -0.19
N GLU A 44 -8.60 -13.99 -1.34
CA GLU A 44 -9.93 -14.50 -1.69
C GLU A 44 -10.43 -15.56 -0.71
N ALA A 45 -9.57 -16.52 -0.35
CA ALA A 45 -9.92 -17.59 0.60
C ALA A 45 -10.28 -17.02 1.99
N ARG A 46 -9.56 -16.00 2.44
CA ARG A 46 -9.81 -15.32 3.72
C ARG A 46 -11.11 -14.54 3.70
N TYR A 47 -11.36 -13.76 2.66
CA TYR A 47 -12.62 -13.05 2.51
C TYR A 47 -13.81 -14.02 2.41
N ALA A 48 -13.70 -15.09 1.65
CA ALA A 48 -14.74 -16.10 1.54
C ALA A 48 -15.08 -16.73 2.89
N SER A 49 -14.10 -16.92 3.77
CA SER A 49 -14.28 -17.49 5.10
C SER A 49 -14.96 -16.50 6.05
N GLU A 50 -14.41 -15.31 6.26
CA GLU A 50 -14.93 -14.33 7.22
C GLU A 50 -16.25 -13.70 6.76
N LEU A 51 -16.37 -13.42 5.45
CA LEU A 51 -17.56 -12.77 4.89
C LEU A 51 -18.69 -13.75 4.56
N ASN A 52 -18.53 -15.04 4.82
CA ASN A 52 -19.59 -16.04 4.62
C ASN A 52 -20.85 -15.66 5.39
N PRO A 53 -22.02 -15.54 4.72
CA PRO A 53 -23.25 -15.10 5.36
C PRO A 53 -23.71 -15.99 6.52
N GLU A 54 -23.54 -17.32 6.40
CA GLU A 54 -23.93 -18.28 7.44
C GLU A 54 -23.03 -18.15 8.67
N THR A 55 -21.70 -18.00 8.45
CA THR A 55 -20.73 -17.75 9.51
C THR A 55 -21.03 -16.45 10.24
N LYS A 56 -21.32 -15.36 9.51
CA LYS A 56 -21.71 -14.07 10.11
C LYS A 56 -22.99 -14.17 10.93
N ALA A 57 -24.00 -14.85 10.41
CA ALA A 57 -25.27 -15.07 11.12
C ALA A 57 -25.04 -15.86 12.42
N LYS A 58 -24.26 -16.93 12.37
CA LYS A 58 -23.90 -17.74 13.54
C LYS A 58 -23.13 -16.95 14.60
N ILE A 59 -22.14 -16.15 14.18
CA ILE A 59 -21.41 -15.25 15.09
C ILE A 59 -22.38 -14.25 15.75
N ALA A 60 -23.31 -13.66 14.97
CA ALA A 60 -24.28 -12.70 15.49
C ALA A 60 -25.25 -13.34 16.50
N GLU A 61 -25.65 -14.60 16.31
CA GLU A 61 -26.46 -15.37 17.26
C GLU A 61 -25.66 -15.69 18.54
N LEU A 62 -24.45 -16.22 18.38
CA LEU A 62 -23.56 -16.56 19.51
C LEU A 62 -23.19 -15.32 20.33
N LYS A 63 -23.03 -14.15 19.74
CA LYS A 63 -22.81 -12.91 20.53
C LYS A 63 -23.88 -12.64 21.57
N LYS A 64 -25.12 -13.15 21.38
CA LYS A 64 -26.25 -12.96 22.31
C LYS A 64 -26.32 -14.04 23.36
N THR A 65 -25.88 -15.27 23.05
CA THR A 65 -26.05 -16.45 23.87
C THR A 65 -24.77 -16.94 24.53
N ASP A 66 -23.65 -16.88 23.80
CA ASP A 66 -22.32 -17.28 24.27
C ASP A 66 -21.25 -16.38 23.60
N PRO A 67 -20.94 -15.21 24.20
CA PRO A 67 -19.96 -14.28 23.65
C PRO A 67 -18.56 -14.88 23.48
N LYS A 68 -18.19 -15.87 24.33
CA LYS A 68 -16.89 -16.54 24.23
C LYS A 68 -16.81 -17.41 22.97
N ALA A 69 -17.83 -18.25 22.75
CA ALA A 69 -17.92 -19.05 21.53
C ALA A 69 -18.01 -18.18 20.26
N ALA A 70 -18.70 -17.04 20.34
CA ALA A 70 -18.72 -16.07 19.24
C ALA A 70 -17.32 -15.54 18.90
N GLN A 71 -16.51 -15.21 19.91
CA GLN A 71 -15.15 -14.73 19.74
C GLN A 71 -14.22 -15.82 19.19
N GLU A 72 -14.35 -17.05 19.67
CA GLU A 72 -13.57 -18.19 19.17
C GLU A 72 -13.90 -18.47 17.70
N LEU A 73 -15.19 -18.50 17.35
CA LEU A 73 -15.62 -18.67 15.95
C LEU A 73 -15.13 -17.53 15.06
N TYR A 74 -15.24 -16.26 15.51
CA TYR A 74 -14.69 -15.12 14.76
C TYR A 74 -13.19 -15.26 14.52
N LYS A 75 -12.41 -15.57 15.57
CA LYS A 75 -10.97 -15.77 15.43
C LYS A 75 -10.61 -16.88 14.45
N SER A 76 -11.40 -17.95 14.39
CA SER A 76 -11.13 -19.10 13.50
C SER A 76 -11.34 -18.80 12.03
N VAL A 77 -12.02 -17.71 11.67
CA VAL A 77 -12.31 -17.32 10.29
C VAL A 77 -11.73 -15.95 9.89
N SER A 78 -11.27 -15.17 10.88
CA SER A 78 -10.84 -13.79 10.64
C SER A 78 -9.57 -13.72 9.79
N TYR A 79 -9.57 -12.83 8.80
CA TYR A 79 -8.41 -12.54 7.99
C TYR A 79 -7.36 -11.68 8.70
N HIS A 80 -7.68 -11.15 9.90
CA HIS A 80 -6.73 -10.48 10.80
C HIS A 80 -5.97 -11.46 11.72
N VAL A 81 -6.18 -12.76 11.55
CA VAL A 81 -5.48 -13.81 12.29
C VAL A 81 -4.72 -14.69 11.33
N ASP A 82 -3.44 -14.93 11.61
CA ASP A 82 -2.61 -15.86 10.83
C ASP A 82 -3.09 -17.30 11.05
N HIS A 83 -3.53 -17.95 9.97
CA HIS A 83 -3.94 -19.35 9.97
C HIS A 83 -2.88 -20.24 9.28
N GLY A 84 -1.63 -19.78 9.22
CA GLY A 84 -0.51 -20.49 8.61
C GLY A 84 -0.29 -20.15 7.14
N ASN A 85 -0.98 -19.16 6.59
CA ASN A 85 -0.82 -18.72 5.19
C ASN A 85 -0.69 -17.20 5.03
N GLY A 86 -0.80 -16.42 6.12
CA GLY A 86 -0.71 -14.97 6.10
C GLY A 86 -1.98 -14.28 6.64
N LEU A 87 -1.98 -12.96 6.68
CA LEU A 87 -3.06 -12.18 7.28
C LEU A 87 -3.02 -10.71 6.80
N ASP A 88 -4.14 -10.00 7.05
CA ASP A 88 -4.23 -8.55 7.04
C ASP A 88 -3.84 -8.02 8.41
N SER A 89 -2.69 -7.38 8.52
CA SER A 89 -2.18 -6.78 9.76
C SER A 89 -1.52 -5.42 9.55
N TYR A 90 -1.79 -4.78 8.41
CA TYR A 90 -1.29 -3.45 8.09
C TYR A 90 -2.39 -2.40 8.24
N LYS A 91 -2.11 -1.30 8.92
CA LYS A 91 -3.08 -0.24 9.15
C LYS A 91 -2.85 0.90 8.16
N VAL A 92 -3.73 1.07 7.19
CA VAL A 92 -3.64 2.14 6.20
C VAL A 92 -4.16 3.47 6.75
N GLY A 93 -5.42 3.51 7.18
CA GLY A 93 -6.07 4.73 7.62
C GLY A 93 -6.09 5.85 6.57
N PRO A 94 -6.42 7.10 6.97
CA PRO A 94 -6.44 8.25 6.07
C PRO A 94 -5.02 8.79 5.76
N THR A 95 -4.15 7.92 5.24
CA THR A 95 -2.72 8.14 4.97
C THR A 95 -2.34 7.62 3.58
N LEU A 96 -1.06 7.70 3.22
CA LEU A 96 -0.54 7.12 1.98
C LEU A 96 -0.30 5.59 2.06
N GLY A 97 -0.55 4.96 3.22
CA GLY A 97 -0.42 3.52 3.38
C GLY A 97 0.94 2.98 2.98
N GLY A 98 0.96 1.91 2.21
CA GLY A 98 2.16 1.14 1.85
C GLY A 98 2.92 1.63 0.62
N GLY A 99 2.92 2.94 0.30
CA GLY A 99 3.71 3.45 -0.83
C GLY A 99 2.92 4.21 -1.89
N THR A 100 1.80 4.83 -1.50
CA THR A 100 0.94 5.56 -2.43
C THR A 100 1.57 6.87 -2.88
N ALA A 101 1.43 7.18 -4.17
CA ALA A 101 1.81 8.49 -4.72
C ALA A 101 0.71 9.54 -4.51
N ALA A 102 1.11 10.81 -4.37
CA ALA A 102 0.22 11.95 -4.31
C ALA A 102 0.92 13.23 -4.76
N LEU A 103 0.19 14.22 -5.28
CA LEU A 103 0.71 15.56 -5.47
C LEU A 103 0.87 16.28 -4.13
N MET A 104 1.90 17.15 -4.04
CA MET A 104 2.23 17.89 -2.81
C MET A 104 2.44 19.38 -3.11
N PRO A 105 1.44 20.09 -3.69
CA PRO A 105 1.56 21.52 -3.96
C PRO A 105 1.77 22.28 -2.66
N ASP A 106 2.67 23.26 -2.68
CA ASP A 106 2.97 24.15 -1.55
C ASP A 106 3.35 23.42 -0.24
N GLY A 107 3.83 22.16 -0.36
CA GLY A 107 4.22 21.33 0.77
C GLY A 107 3.08 20.56 1.44
N GLU A 108 1.87 20.62 0.90
CA GLU A 108 0.69 19.94 1.43
C GLU A 108 0.29 18.75 0.57
N ILE A 109 0.14 17.57 1.18
CA ILE A 109 -0.23 16.35 0.45
C ILE A 109 -1.72 16.41 0.08
N VAL A 110 -2.03 16.31 -1.22
CA VAL A 110 -3.38 16.12 -1.72
C VAL A 110 -3.66 14.62 -1.75
N TYR A 111 -4.28 14.11 -0.69
CA TYR A 111 -4.54 12.68 -0.57
C TYR A 111 -5.54 12.20 -1.62
N PRO A 112 -5.22 11.16 -2.39
CA PRO A 112 -6.18 10.54 -3.31
C PRO A 112 -7.25 9.82 -2.50
N TYR A 113 -8.51 10.23 -2.64
CA TYR A 113 -9.60 9.69 -1.83
C TYR A 113 -9.89 8.21 -2.15
N CYS A 114 -10.31 7.94 -3.38
CA CYS A 114 -10.45 6.61 -3.94
C CYS A 114 -10.60 6.72 -5.46
N TYR A 115 -10.41 5.61 -6.18
CA TYR A 115 -10.67 5.59 -7.61
C TYR A 115 -12.18 5.72 -7.91
N ALA A 116 -12.48 6.26 -9.08
CA ALA A 116 -13.83 6.32 -9.64
C ALA A 116 -14.14 5.09 -10.49
N THR A 117 -13.14 4.64 -11.26
CA THR A 117 -13.24 3.43 -12.11
C THR A 117 -11.97 2.60 -12.05
N GLN A 118 -12.11 1.32 -12.32
CA GLN A 118 -11.00 0.37 -12.40
C GLN A 118 -11.20 -0.56 -13.61
N ASP A 119 -10.09 -0.92 -14.26
CA ASP A 119 -10.03 -1.90 -15.34
C ASP A 119 -8.91 -2.90 -15.07
N ILE A 120 -9.22 -4.18 -15.01
CA ILE A 120 -8.22 -5.26 -14.95
C ILE A 120 -7.69 -5.48 -16.36
N LEU A 121 -6.40 -5.15 -16.56
CA LEU A 121 -5.74 -5.27 -17.88
C LEU A 121 -5.09 -6.63 -18.08
N ASP A 122 -4.50 -7.19 -17.01
CA ASP A 122 -3.95 -8.55 -16.98
C ASP A 122 -4.36 -9.24 -15.69
N ASN A 123 -4.72 -10.51 -15.78
CA ASN A 123 -4.98 -11.37 -14.63
C ASN A 123 -4.52 -12.79 -14.96
N GLY A 124 -3.23 -13.01 -14.98
CA GLY A 124 -2.61 -14.28 -15.34
C GLY A 124 -1.62 -14.78 -14.29
N PRO A 125 -1.10 -15.99 -14.46
CA PRO A 125 -0.20 -16.61 -13.46
C PRO A 125 1.17 -15.92 -13.34
N LEU A 126 1.55 -15.09 -14.31
CA LEU A 126 2.84 -14.40 -14.32
C LEU A 126 2.72 -12.92 -14.00
N ARG A 127 1.53 -12.34 -14.20
CA ARG A 127 1.32 -10.89 -14.05
C ARG A 127 -0.12 -10.57 -13.74
N PHE A 128 -0.30 -9.63 -12.86
CA PHE A 128 -1.52 -8.86 -12.66
C PHE A 128 -1.28 -7.40 -13.06
N THR A 129 -2.25 -6.79 -13.75
CA THR A 129 -2.21 -5.35 -14.08
C THR A 129 -3.59 -4.75 -13.94
N VAL A 130 -3.68 -3.63 -13.23
CA VAL A 130 -4.91 -2.85 -13.06
C VAL A 130 -4.69 -1.39 -13.41
N LYS A 131 -5.65 -0.80 -14.11
CA LYS A 131 -5.75 0.64 -14.32
C LYS A 131 -6.81 1.23 -13.39
N LEU A 132 -6.45 2.27 -12.65
CA LEU A 132 -7.32 3.02 -11.77
C LEU A 132 -7.42 4.46 -12.26
N VAL A 133 -8.63 5.00 -12.37
CA VAL A 133 -8.87 6.42 -12.68
C VAL A 133 -9.56 7.04 -11.47
N TYR A 134 -8.99 8.11 -10.95
CA TYR A 134 -9.48 8.79 -9.73
C TYR A 134 -10.50 9.88 -10.07
N ASN A 135 -11.27 10.27 -9.06
CA ASN A 135 -12.08 11.47 -9.16
C ASN A 135 -11.17 12.70 -9.29
N PRO A 136 -11.65 13.79 -9.92
CA PRO A 136 -10.86 15.00 -10.06
C PRO A 136 -10.34 15.51 -8.70
N LEU A 137 -9.06 15.85 -8.67
CA LEU A 137 -8.37 16.46 -7.53
C LEU A 137 -8.49 17.98 -7.60
N ASN A 138 -8.51 18.62 -6.44
CA ASN A 138 -8.38 20.07 -6.36
C ASN A 138 -6.91 20.43 -6.12
N ILE A 139 -6.25 20.96 -7.14
CA ILE A 139 -4.85 21.38 -7.08
C ILE A 139 -4.82 22.92 -7.20
N LYS A 140 -4.53 23.61 -6.10
CA LYS A 140 -4.49 25.09 -6.02
C LYS A 140 -5.74 25.77 -6.61
N GLY A 141 -6.93 25.19 -6.35
CA GLY A 141 -8.20 25.70 -6.86
C GLY A 141 -8.61 25.19 -8.25
N ASP A 142 -7.76 24.48 -8.96
CA ASP A 142 -8.12 23.76 -10.19
C ASP A 142 -8.67 22.37 -9.83
N SER A 143 -9.96 22.16 -10.02
CA SER A 143 -10.66 20.89 -9.75
C SER A 143 -10.82 20.02 -10.99
N THR A 144 -9.96 20.18 -12.00
CA THR A 144 -10.01 19.41 -13.25
C THR A 144 -8.89 18.38 -13.37
N VAL A 145 -7.94 18.35 -12.42
CA VAL A 145 -6.80 17.43 -12.46
C VAL A 145 -7.25 16.01 -12.16
N VAL A 146 -7.03 15.10 -13.09
CA VAL A 146 -7.42 13.69 -12.96
C VAL A 146 -6.17 12.83 -12.87
N GLU A 147 -6.11 12.01 -11.84
CA GLU A 147 -5.05 11.03 -11.67
C GLU A 147 -5.45 9.69 -12.28
N THR A 148 -4.54 9.11 -13.06
CA THR A 148 -4.63 7.74 -13.58
C THR A 148 -3.42 6.95 -13.09
N ARG A 149 -3.64 5.73 -12.60
CA ARG A 149 -2.58 4.78 -12.21
C ARG A 149 -2.70 3.50 -12.99
N VAL A 150 -1.55 2.98 -13.42
CA VAL A 150 -1.42 1.60 -13.90
C VAL A 150 -0.48 0.88 -12.94
N ILE A 151 -1.00 -0.12 -12.25
CA ILE A 151 -0.28 -0.91 -11.23
C ILE A 151 -0.06 -2.29 -11.80
N THR A 152 1.17 -2.77 -11.81
CA THR A 152 1.56 -4.10 -12.29
C THR A 152 2.33 -4.84 -11.20
N LEU A 153 1.93 -6.08 -10.90
CA LEU A 153 2.64 -7.01 -10.02
C LEU A 153 3.02 -8.27 -10.81
N ASP A 154 4.31 -8.56 -10.86
CA ASP A 154 4.83 -9.78 -11.49
C ASP A 154 5.00 -10.92 -10.47
N ALA A 155 4.87 -12.16 -10.91
CA ALA A 155 5.21 -13.33 -10.10
C ALA A 155 6.69 -13.26 -9.66
N GLY A 156 6.96 -13.65 -8.42
CA GLY A 156 8.30 -13.60 -7.82
C GLY A 156 8.81 -12.21 -7.46
N SER A 157 7.97 -11.17 -7.51
CA SER A 157 8.33 -9.80 -7.13
C SER A 157 7.68 -9.40 -5.80
N HIS A 158 8.44 -8.80 -4.90
CA HIS A 158 7.89 -8.10 -3.73
C HIS A 158 7.31 -6.72 -4.08
N LEU A 159 7.62 -6.19 -5.27
CA LEU A 159 7.30 -4.82 -5.64
C LEU A 159 6.35 -4.75 -6.82
N ASN A 160 5.34 -3.90 -6.68
CA ASN A 160 4.53 -3.41 -7.77
C ASN A 160 5.29 -2.35 -8.55
N LYS A 161 5.15 -2.33 -9.88
CA LYS A 161 5.45 -1.16 -10.70
C LYS A 161 4.18 -0.31 -10.81
N THR A 162 4.29 0.98 -10.53
CA THR A 162 3.19 1.92 -10.74
C THR A 162 3.62 3.04 -11.68
N VAL A 163 2.78 3.32 -12.65
CA VAL A 163 2.86 4.48 -13.55
C VAL A 163 1.70 5.39 -13.22
N VAL A 164 1.99 6.64 -12.84
CA VAL A 164 0.99 7.67 -12.52
C VAL A 164 1.04 8.79 -13.55
N VAL A 165 -0.13 9.21 -14.02
CA VAL A 165 -0.31 10.36 -14.90
C VAL A 165 -1.35 11.30 -14.29
N TYR A 166 -1.08 12.61 -14.33
CA TYR A 166 -2.02 13.65 -13.94
C TYR A 166 -2.46 14.46 -15.17
N ASP A 167 -3.65 14.14 -15.68
CA ASP A 167 -4.25 14.91 -16.77
C ASP A 167 -4.70 16.29 -16.27
N ASN A 168 -4.61 17.29 -17.15
CA ASN A 168 -4.98 18.69 -16.91
C ASN A 168 -4.12 19.43 -15.86
N LEU A 169 -3.07 18.82 -15.33
CA LEU A 169 -2.10 19.56 -14.51
C LEU A 169 -1.36 20.57 -15.39
N LYS A 170 -1.22 21.83 -14.93
CA LYS A 170 -0.75 22.96 -15.78
C LYS A 170 0.68 23.35 -15.49
N GLU A 171 1.18 23.05 -14.32
CA GLU A 171 2.53 23.46 -13.89
C GLU A 171 3.25 22.30 -13.20
N THR A 172 4.57 22.34 -13.25
CA THR A 172 5.43 21.43 -12.48
C THR A 172 5.02 21.47 -11.02
N THR A 173 4.70 20.32 -10.49
CA THR A 173 4.19 20.18 -9.11
C THR A 173 4.97 19.10 -8.38
N PRO A 174 5.36 19.31 -7.12
CA PRO A 174 5.95 18.25 -6.32
C PRO A 174 5.02 17.04 -6.24
N VAL A 175 5.58 15.85 -6.45
CA VAL A 175 4.93 14.57 -6.28
C VAL A 175 5.69 13.78 -5.21
N VAL A 176 4.96 13.08 -4.37
CA VAL A 176 5.52 12.20 -3.34
C VAL A 176 5.08 10.77 -3.57
N ALA A 177 5.90 9.81 -3.16
CA ALA A 177 5.43 8.49 -2.76
C ALA A 177 5.77 8.29 -1.30
N GLY A 178 4.78 7.83 -0.51
CA GLY A 178 4.92 7.82 0.95
C GLY A 178 4.45 6.53 1.58
N ILE A 179 5.13 6.16 2.67
CA ILE A 179 4.78 5.04 3.53
C ILE A 179 4.34 5.60 4.87
N VAL A 180 3.22 5.12 5.41
CA VAL A 180 2.73 5.56 6.73
C VAL A 180 3.68 5.13 7.83
N LEU A 181 3.87 5.99 8.83
CA LEU A 181 4.60 5.69 10.07
C LEU A 181 3.61 5.47 11.21
N HIS A 182 3.73 4.32 11.88
CA HIS A 182 2.95 3.96 13.07
C HIS A 182 3.79 4.09 14.36
N GLU A 183 5.08 4.35 14.23
CA GLU A 183 6.00 4.65 15.32
C GLU A 183 6.90 5.80 14.87
N PRO A 184 7.00 6.90 15.67
CA PRO A 184 7.78 8.08 15.28
C PRO A 184 9.28 7.79 15.20
N ASP A 185 9.77 6.85 16.04
CA ASP A 185 11.16 6.41 16.11
C ASP A 185 11.39 5.07 15.37
N GLY A 186 10.45 4.65 14.52
CA GLY A 186 10.53 3.41 13.77
C GLY A 186 11.75 3.35 12.84
N ALA A 187 12.20 2.14 12.52
CA ALA A 187 13.35 1.93 11.65
C ALA A 187 13.04 2.35 10.20
N VAL A 188 13.52 3.52 9.81
CA VAL A 188 13.34 4.17 8.50
C VAL A 188 14.68 4.26 7.78
N VAL A 189 14.68 4.01 6.48
CA VAL A 189 15.71 4.48 5.55
C VAL A 189 15.08 5.47 4.58
N ALA A 190 15.65 6.65 4.45
CA ALA A 190 15.24 7.69 3.51
C ALA A 190 16.46 8.11 2.69
N ASP A 191 16.73 7.40 1.58
CA ASP A 191 17.93 7.56 0.76
C ASP A 191 17.59 8.13 -0.62
N ALA A 192 17.52 9.46 -0.70
CA ALA A 192 17.25 10.16 -1.97
C ALA A 192 18.35 9.92 -3.00
N ALA A 193 19.61 9.84 -2.58
CA ALA A 193 20.75 9.68 -3.48
C ALA A 193 20.70 8.33 -4.22
N ASN A 194 20.39 7.25 -3.49
CA ASN A 194 20.24 5.92 -4.06
C ASN A 194 18.81 5.63 -4.53
N GLY A 195 17.83 6.50 -4.21
CA GLY A 195 16.46 6.47 -4.74
C GLY A 195 15.62 5.36 -4.17
N TYR A 196 15.62 5.21 -2.86
CA TYR A 196 14.68 4.34 -2.18
C TYR A 196 14.34 4.83 -0.75
N ILE A 197 13.19 4.42 -0.28
CA ILE A 197 12.75 4.59 1.11
C ILE A 197 12.27 3.25 1.65
N THR A 198 12.47 2.99 2.93
CA THR A 198 11.93 1.82 3.64
C THR A 198 11.43 2.18 5.02
N TYR A 199 10.54 1.36 5.54
CA TYR A 199 10.04 1.40 6.91
C TYR A 199 9.79 0.00 7.43
N VAL A 200 10.08 -0.22 8.71
CA VAL A 200 9.76 -1.46 9.43
C VAL A 200 8.51 -1.22 10.25
N ASP A 201 7.40 -1.74 9.78
CA ASP A 201 6.09 -1.57 10.41
C ASP A 201 5.86 -2.60 11.51
N PRO A 202 5.41 -2.20 12.73
CA PRO A 202 5.17 -3.11 13.85
C PRO A 202 3.89 -3.94 13.73
N THR A 203 3.11 -3.77 12.63
CA THR A 203 1.77 -4.28 12.42
C THR A 203 0.68 -3.56 13.25
N ASP A 204 -0.58 -3.85 12.97
CA ASP A 204 -1.73 -3.24 13.62
C ASP A 204 -1.88 -3.59 15.11
N ASN A 205 -1.34 -4.74 15.51
CA ASN A 205 -1.39 -5.21 16.90
C ASN A 205 -0.15 -6.03 17.27
N VAL A 206 0.81 -5.38 17.90
CA VAL A 206 2.06 -5.99 18.36
C VAL A 206 1.87 -7.18 19.34
N ASN A 207 0.72 -7.23 20.04
CA ASN A 207 0.42 -8.30 21.00
C ASN A 207 -0.02 -9.62 20.30
N ASN A 208 -0.38 -9.57 19.03
CA ASN A 208 -0.80 -10.75 18.28
C ASN A 208 0.39 -11.57 17.74
N ASN A 209 1.62 -11.12 17.98
CA ASN A 209 2.83 -11.75 17.42
C ASN A 209 2.76 -11.91 15.89
N ASN A 210 2.24 -10.90 15.20
CA ASN A 210 2.09 -10.88 13.74
C ASN A 210 3.41 -10.71 12.99
N GLY A 211 4.52 -10.52 13.72
CA GLY A 211 5.83 -10.21 13.15
C GLY A 211 5.95 -8.74 12.77
N LYS A 212 6.79 -8.46 11.77
CA LYS A 212 7.03 -7.11 11.23
C LYS A 212 6.83 -7.12 9.73
N ILE A 213 6.25 -6.04 9.22
CA ILE A 213 6.11 -5.81 7.79
C ILE A 213 7.21 -4.85 7.35
N PHE A 214 7.99 -5.25 6.37
CA PHE A 214 8.98 -4.39 5.74
C PHE A 214 8.34 -3.75 4.53
N VAL A 215 8.14 -2.44 4.55
CA VAL A 215 7.54 -1.68 3.44
C VAL A 215 8.62 -0.86 2.75
N GLY A 216 8.55 -0.70 1.44
CA GLY A 216 9.54 0.09 0.71
C GLY A 216 9.04 0.62 -0.63
N ALA A 217 9.73 1.67 -1.11
CA ALA A 217 9.55 2.20 -2.46
C ALA A 217 10.90 2.54 -3.10
N ALA A 218 11.02 2.29 -4.40
CA ALA A 218 12.22 2.55 -5.20
C ALA A 218 11.88 3.37 -6.44
N PHE A 219 12.80 4.25 -6.84
CA PHE A 219 12.56 5.29 -7.83
C PHE A 219 13.61 5.24 -8.95
N PRO A 220 13.20 5.02 -10.22
CA PRO A 220 14.12 5.07 -11.36
C PRO A 220 14.57 6.49 -11.66
N ALA A 221 13.71 7.49 -11.45
CA ALA A 221 14.03 8.89 -11.62
C ALA A 221 14.68 9.51 -10.37
N THR A 222 15.17 10.73 -10.50
CA THR A 222 15.78 11.48 -9.41
C THR A 222 14.76 11.77 -8.30
N VAL A 223 15.11 11.40 -7.08
CA VAL A 223 14.43 11.84 -5.86
C VAL A 223 15.15 13.10 -5.37
N LYS A 224 14.42 14.20 -5.22
CA LYS A 224 14.98 15.47 -4.74
C LYS A 224 15.28 15.44 -3.25
N GLU A 225 14.35 14.86 -2.51
CA GLU A 225 14.41 14.77 -1.05
C GLU A 225 13.74 13.48 -0.58
N ALA A 226 14.32 12.83 0.41
CA ALA A 226 13.68 11.75 1.14
C ALA A 226 13.77 12.04 2.64
N LYS A 227 12.63 11.96 3.34
CA LYS A 227 12.56 12.30 4.77
C LYS A 227 11.36 11.68 5.47
N SER A 228 11.43 11.62 6.80
CA SER A 228 10.25 11.44 7.64
C SER A 228 9.57 12.78 7.85
N LEU A 229 8.24 12.81 7.74
CA LEU A 229 7.38 13.96 8.04
C LEU A 229 6.38 13.51 9.11
N LEU A 230 6.56 14.00 10.34
CA LEU A 230 5.65 13.69 11.44
C LEU A 230 4.43 14.60 11.41
N PHE A 231 3.27 14.06 11.74
CA PHE A 231 2.04 14.84 11.86
C PHE A 231 2.03 15.62 13.18
N PRO A 232 1.51 16.86 13.19
CA PRO A 232 1.12 17.53 14.41
C PRO A 232 0.12 16.66 15.20
N GLU A 233 0.18 16.70 16.54
CA GLU A 233 -0.65 15.85 17.41
C GLU A 233 -2.15 15.93 17.10
N LYS A 234 -2.63 17.14 16.78
CA LYS A 234 -4.03 17.35 16.38
C LYS A 234 -4.35 16.63 15.07
N GLU A 235 -3.51 16.75 14.06
CA GLU A 235 -3.70 16.07 12.77
C GLU A 235 -3.67 14.56 12.93
N LYS A 236 -2.68 14.05 13.68
CA LYS A 236 -2.54 12.63 14.01
C LYS A 236 -3.85 12.04 14.53
N ASN A 237 -4.43 12.69 15.55
CA ASN A 237 -5.59 12.14 16.25
C ASN A 237 -6.92 12.38 15.54
N GLU A 238 -7.11 13.55 14.92
CA GLU A 238 -8.39 13.93 14.31
C GLU A 238 -8.51 13.50 12.84
N LEU A 239 -7.39 13.46 12.10
CA LEU A 239 -7.42 13.31 10.65
C LEU A 239 -6.68 12.09 10.12
N ARG A 240 -5.74 11.50 10.89
CA ARG A 240 -4.84 10.44 10.39
C ARG A 240 -4.99 9.10 11.10
N GLY A 241 -6.06 8.92 11.86
CA GLY A 241 -6.36 7.64 12.52
C GLY A 241 -5.30 7.16 13.51
N GLY A 242 -4.52 8.12 14.07
CA GLY A 242 -3.45 7.86 15.03
C GLY A 242 -2.09 7.54 14.41
N ALA A 243 -1.94 7.63 13.09
CA ALA A 243 -0.62 7.50 12.44
C ALA A 243 0.31 8.65 12.83
N ASP A 244 1.60 8.35 13.01
CA ASP A 244 2.59 9.31 13.45
C ASP A 244 3.11 10.21 12.32
N GLY A 245 3.05 9.77 11.09
CA GLY A 245 3.56 10.53 9.94
C GLY A 245 3.69 9.70 8.67
N HIS A 246 4.61 10.15 7.82
CA HIS A 246 5.05 9.43 6.64
C HIS A 246 6.57 9.43 6.52
N VAL A 247 7.14 8.38 5.91
CA VAL A 247 8.39 8.52 5.20
C VAL A 247 8.08 8.80 3.73
N LEU A 248 8.66 9.86 3.19
CA LEU A 248 8.36 10.40 1.87
C LEU A 248 9.60 10.40 0.98
N ALA A 249 9.41 10.05 -0.29
CA ALA A 249 10.32 10.42 -1.38
C ALA A 249 9.64 11.49 -2.23
N ILE A 250 10.30 12.63 -2.41
CA ILE A 250 9.78 13.82 -3.08
C ILE A 250 10.52 14.02 -4.40
N SER A 251 9.76 14.20 -5.47
CA SER A 251 10.24 14.48 -6.82
C SER A 251 9.41 15.61 -7.44
N ASP A 252 9.75 16.05 -8.65
CA ASP A 252 8.86 16.91 -9.43
C ASP A 252 8.12 16.07 -10.47
N TYR A 253 6.87 16.40 -10.67
CA TYR A 253 6.05 15.92 -11.77
C TYR A 253 5.88 17.03 -12.80
N GLU A 254 6.34 16.77 -14.01
CA GLU A 254 6.16 17.66 -15.16
C GLU A 254 4.83 17.35 -15.85
N PRO A 255 3.99 18.35 -16.19
CA PRO A 255 2.76 18.13 -16.93
C PRO A 255 2.97 17.32 -18.21
N GLY A 256 2.14 16.28 -18.39
CA GLY A 256 2.22 15.38 -19.55
C GLY A 256 3.33 14.31 -19.48
N SER A 257 4.05 14.22 -18.38
CA SER A 257 5.01 13.14 -18.13
C SER A 257 4.36 11.95 -17.40
N GLU A 258 5.16 10.90 -17.17
CA GLU A 258 4.79 9.76 -16.33
C GLU A 258 5.65 9.77 -15.06
N TYR A 259 5.00 9.58 -13.91
CA TYR A 259 5.70 9.29 -12.66
C TYR A 259 5.74 7.78 -12.45
N VAL A 260 6.92 7.20 -12.61
CA VAL A 260 7.14 5.75 -12.48
C VAL A 260 7.87 5.48 -11.18
N TYR A 261 7.33 4.57 -10.39
CA TYR A 261 7.99 4.09 -9.17
C TYR A 261 7.60 2.64 -8.88
N TYR A 262 8.34 2.04 -7.95
CA TYR A 262 8.13 0.66 -7.48
C TYR A 262 7.89 0.69 -5.98
N TRP A 263 6.93 -0.10 -5.49
CA TRP A 263 6.58 -0.13 -4.08
C TRP A 263 6.06 -1.51 -3.70
N GLY A 264 6.25 -1.89 -2.44
CA GLY A 264 5.74 -3.15 -1.96
C GLY A 264 6.25 -3.49 -0.59
N ALA A 265 6.18 -4.77 -0.24
CA ALA A 265 6.45 -5.23 1.11
C ALA A 265 7.01 -6.65 1.16
N ALA A 266 7.60 -6.96 2.30
CA ALA A 266 7.96 -8.31 2.72
C ALA A 266 7.56 -8.52 4.18
N TRP A 267 7.56 -9.78 4.63
CA TRP A 267 7.19 -10.16 5.99
C TRP A 267 8.31 -10.93 6.66
N ASP A 268 8.65 -10.60 7.91
CA ASP A 268 9.75 -11.25 8.63
C ASP A 268 9.50 -12.74 8.93
N LYS A 269 8.25 -13.20 8.79
CA LYS A 269 7.91 -14.62 8.89
C LYS A 269 8.00 -15.38 7.55
N ALA A 270 8.12 -14.65 6.41
CA ALA A 270 8.26 -15.24 5.07
C ALA A 270 9.73 -15.42 4.65
N ASP A 271 10.16 -14.96 3.50
CA ASP A 271 11.51 -15.17 2.94
C ASP A 271 12.53 -14.11 3.41
N ILE A 272 12.14 -12.85 3.57
CA ILE A 272 13.00 -11.77 4.05
C ILE A 272 12.83 -11.61 5.56
N LYS A 273 13.86 -11.99 6.33
CA LYS A 273 13.77 -12.16 7.78
C LYS A 273 14.19 -10.94 8.60
N THR A 274 14.94 -10.01 8.01
CA THR A 274 15.52 -8.88 8.76
C THR A 274 15.40 -7.56 8.01
N PRO A 275 15.38 -6.43 8.74
CA PRO A 275 15.40 -5.09 8.14
C PRO A 275 16.60 -4.87 7.20
N GLU A 276 17.76 -5.40 7.57
CA GLU A 276 18.98 -5.26 6.77
C GLU A 276 18.86 -5.99 5.43
N ALA A 277 18.28 -7.18 5.42
CA ALA A 277 18.02 -7.94 4.19
C ALA A 277 17.02 -7.19 3.29
N TRP A 278 15.97 -6.61 3.86
CA TRP A 278 15.02 -5.79 3.11
C TRP A 278 15.69 -4.52 2.55
N ASN A 279 16.46 -3.80 3.37
CA ASN A 279 17.15 -2.59 2.91
C ASN A 279 18.15 -2.91 1.79
N ALA A 280 18.87 -4.03 1.88
CA ALA A 280 19.76 -4.50 0.81
C ALA A 280 18.99 -4.86 -0.48
N TYR A 281 17.83 -5.53 -0.34
CA TYR A 281 16.93 -5.81 -1.47
C TYR A 281 16.50 -4.51 -2.15
N MET A 282 16.01 -3.53 -1.38
CA MET A 282 15.52 -2.25 -1.91
C MET A 282 16.62 -1.41 -2.55
N ALA A 283 17.80 -1.33 -1.93
CA ALA A 283 18.95 -0.64 -2.50
C ALA A 283 19.40 -1.25 -3.84
N ASN A 284 19.48 -2.57 -3.90
CA ASN A 284 19.82 -3.30 -5.14
C ASN A 284 18.74 -3.10 -6.21
N TYR A 285 17.46 -3.18 -5.84
CA TYR A 285 16.34 -2.98 -6.76
C TYR A 285 16.36 -1.54 -7.33
N ALA A 286 16.55 -0.53 -6.49
CA ALA A 286 16.67 0.86 -6.91
C ALA A 286 17.83 1.06 -7.90
N GLN A 287 18.99 0.42 -7.66
CA GLN A 287 20.12 0.45 -8.57
C GLN A 287 19.79 -0.19 -9.93
N GLN A 288 19.08 -1.33 -9.93
CA GLN A 288 18.68 -2.04 -11.15
C GLN A 288 17.72 -1.22 -12.00
N VAL A 289 16.70 -0.58 -11.40
CA VAL A 289 15.71 0.21 -12.15
C VAL A 289 16.29 1.54 -12.66
N ARG A 290 17.33 2.05 -12.03
CA ARG A 290 18.10 3.22 -12.50
C ARG A 290 19.08 2.89 -13.61
N ASN A 291 19.55 1.65 -13.68
CA ASN A 291 20.52 1.16 -14.64
C ASN A 291 19.98 -0.09 -15.36
N PRO A 292 18.89 0.03 -16.12
CA PRO A 292 18.27 -1.13 -16.75
C PRO A 292 19.21 -1.75 -17.79
N LEU A 293 19.17 -3.07 -17.90
CA LEU A 293 19.92 -3.81 -18.91
C LEU A 293 19.39 -3.47 -20.32
N THR A 294 20.31 -3.23 -21.26
CA THR A 294 19.97 -3.11 -22.67
C THR A 294 20.01 -4.49 -23.31
N VAL A 295 18.86 -4.96 -23.80
CA VAL A 295 18.77 -6.24 -24.54
C VAL A 295 18.77 -5.92 -26.05
N THR A 296 19.75 -6.48 -26.78
CA THR A 296 19.81 -6.40 -28.24
C THR A 296 19.57 -7.79 -28.83
N ILE A 297 18.51 -7.92 -29.61
CA ILE A 297 18.26 -9.13 -30.39
C ILE A 297 19.03 -8.98 -31.72
N LYS A 298 19.95 -9.92 -31.99
CA LYS A 298 20.71 -9.98 -33.25
C LYS A 298 20.01 -10.88 -34.24
#